data_2d71f2cbfa6ada9adc9fa1ac9595b8d4
#
_entry.id   2d71f2cbfa6ada9adc9fa1ac9595b8d4
#
_cell.length_a   1.000
_cell.length_b   1.000
_cell.length_c   1.000
_cell.angle_alpha   90.00
_cell.angle_beta   90.00
_cell.angle_gamma   90.00
#
_symmetry.space_group_name_H-M   'P 1'
#
loop_
_entity.id
_entity.type
_entity.pdbx_description
1 polymer ?
#
loop_
_entity_poly.entity_id
_entity_poly.type
_entity_poly.pdbx_seq_one_letter_code
_entity_poly.pdbx_strand_id
1 'polypeptide(L)'
;MTEVIVAKFGGSTIGQNGDQIPTVIERIKAMRKEEKKIVAVFSAPLMEHEGKVKSMTDIAINIGRKYASGQTVDTNIFYRTYLNIAKKYLSQKYFEEFEFHLNKFYNYVTSSLNHVAQNKRFIDVTRSRILAYGGEITMSYLMDYIMRSNGLKCDHVDIEKWPIITDDNFEAANFMLEESKEHKKHFLKLLEENEVISIGGFIGKTIDGLETTYERGGSDRTAADIAIILYDEFKVQIDFEKDNIVLSADPKIVKEELESIRYLSYNEARLAGMFGMKILDPIAIKEIDDNNFDIPIVITSILNPSDITIIEKSLINRKHDFLDSVENYDDEDDSSLIKIVTGKRNCVIVRMESIAASYLIASLEKDKRYYNFLKLSPFKVDDIEITRLLFLDADYVKRHERHFKAFYPKVEFAYGKGVVTLIGDMMWKMPKIVSTASRTVGDYDINILNLDAQEETSRILIIVDDIDNNVANAIRAIHLQRYKTDLKIPHNN
;
A
#
# COMPACT_ATOMS: atom_id res chain seq x y z
N MET A 1 -7.10 15.67 -23.82
CA MET A 1 -6.50 15.95 -22.48
C MET A 1 -5.06 15.46 -22.52
N THR A 2 -4.15 16.20 -21.90
CA THR A 2 -2.76 15.74 -21.72
C THR A 2 -2.77 14.52 -20.80
N GLU A 3 -1.97 13.51 -21.13
CA GLU A 3 -1.84 12.31 -20.31
C GLU A 3 -0.79 12.52 -19.21
N VAL A 4 -1.09 12.04 -18.01
CA VAL A 4 -0.21 12.10 -16.85
C VAL A 4 -0.06 10.70 -16.25
N ILE A 5 1.18 10.26 -16.09
CA ILE A 5 1.52 9.06 -15.31
C ILE A 5 1.96 9.49 -13.92
N VAL A 6 1.27 9.00 -12.91
CA VAL A 6 1.72 9.08 -11.52
C VAL A 6 2.50 7.81 -11.21
N ALA A 7 3.83 7.88 -11.34
CA ALA A 7 4.73 6.74 -11.21
C ALA A 7 5.29 6.66 -9.78
N LYS A 8 5.05 5.56 -9.07
CA LYS A 8 5.54 5.37 -7.71
C LYS A 8 6.70 4.39 -7.66
N PHE A 9 7.81 4.86 -7.09
CA PHE A 9 9.03 4.09 -6.89
C PHE A 9 9.21 3.78 -5.41
N GLY A 10 9.10 2.50 -5.04
CA GLY A 10 9.24 2.01 -3.67
C GLY A 10 10.68 2.00 -3.18
N GLY A 11 10.88 1.83 -1.86
CA GLY A 11 12.23 1.73 -1.29
C GLY A 11 13.04 0.55 -1.86
N SER A 12 12.42 -0.59 -2.17
CA SER A 12 13.08 -1.72 -2.86
C SER A 12 13.48 -1.35 -4.28
N THR A 13 12.63 -0.61 -4.98
CA THR A 13 12.87 -0.15 -6.35
C THR A 13 14.01 0.87 -6.43
N ILE A 14 14.16 1.72 -5.40
CA ILE A 14 15.30 2.64 -5.25
C ILE A 14 16.56 1.87 -4.87
N GLY A 15 16.39 0.77 -4.14
CA GLY A 15 17.44 -0.13 -3.73
C GLY A 15 18.18 0.28 -2.46
N GLN A 16 19.10 -0.60 -2.04
CA GLN A 16 19.94 -0.35 -0.87
C GLN A 16 21.00 0.71 -1.21
N ASN A 17 21.07 1.77 -0.41
CA ASN A 17 21.96 2.92 -0.68
C ASN A 17 21.73 3.55 -2.07
N GLY A 18 20.52 3.42 -2.63
CA GLY A 18 20.19 3.96 -3.94
C GLY A 18 20.87 3.24 -5.10
N ASP A 19 21.23 1.97 -4.97
CA ASP A 19 21.97 1.21 -5.99
C ASP A 19 21.16 0.97 -7.27
N GLN A 20 19.83 1.01 -7.21
CA GLN A 20 18.92 0.86 -8.34
C GLN A 20 18.51 2.19 -9.01
N ILE A 21 18.99 3.33 -8.53
CA ILE A 21 18.67 4.66 -9.10
C ILE A 21 18.92 4.73 -10.61
N PRO A 22 20.00 4.18 -11.19
CA PRO A 22 20.17 4.18 -12.65
C PRO A 22 19.00 3.53 -13.40
N THR A 23 18.48 2.40 -12.90
CA THR A 23 17.31 1.72 -13.48
C THR A 23 16.06 2.59 -13.40
N VAL A 24 15.85 3.27 -12.26
CA VAL A 24 14.74 4.22 -12.07
C VAL A 24 14.82 5.37 -13.09
N ILE A 25 16.01 5.94 -13.29
CA ILE A 25 16.20 7.03 -14.27
C ILE A 25 15.90 6.57 -15.69
N GLU A 26 16.39 5.39 -16.10
CA GLU A 26 16.10 4.86 -17.43
C GLU A 26 14.61 4.56 -17.62
N ARG A 27 13.92 4.08 -16.57
CA ARG A 27 12.48 3.87 -16.60
C ARG A 27 11.70 5.19 -16.78
N ILE A 28 12.07 6.24 -16.05
CA ILE A 28 11.46 7.58 -16.19
C ILE A 28 11.70 8.13 -17.61
N LYS A 29 12.92 7.97 -18.14
CA LYS A 29 13.23 8.37 -19.53
C LYS A 29 12.39 7.61 -20.55
N ALA A 30 12.15 6.32 -20.33
CA ALA A 30 11.30 5.51 -21.21
C ALA A 30 9.84 6.00 -21.20
N MET A 31 9.25 6.23 -20.00
CA MET A 31 7.90 6.79 -19.87
C MET A 31 7.76 8.16 -20.57
N ARG A 32 8.79 9.02 -20.46
CA ARG A 32 8.80 10.34 -21.10
C ARG A 32 8.74 10.27 -22.62
N LYS A 33 9.34 9.25 -23.25
CA LYS A 33 9.32 9.09 -24.73
C LYS A 33 7.91 8.96 -25.31
N GLU A 34 6.92 8.64 -24.46
CA GLU A 34 5.52 8.55 -24.83
C GLU A 34 4.78 9.90 -24.84
N GLU A 35 5.51 11.02 -24.74
CA GLU A 35 4.98 12.40 -24.69
C GLU A 35 4.04 12.67 -23.50
N LYS A 36 4.12 11.85 -22.45
CA LYS A 36 3.33 11.98 -21.23
C LYS A 36 4.06 12.83 -20.18
N LYS A 37 3.28 13.53 -19.36
CA LYS A 37 3.81 14.17 -18.14
C LYS A 37 3.95 13.11 -17.04
N ILE A 38 4.96 13.27 -16.19
CA ILE A 38 5.25 12.29 -15.13
C ILE A 38 5.24 12.98 -13.77
N VAL A 39 4.52 12.41 -12.82
CA VAL A 39 4.67 12.71 -11.40
C VAL A 39 5.35 11.51 -10.74
N ALA A 40 6.62 11.66 -10.40
CA ALA A 40 7.42 10.60 -9.79
C ALA A 40 7.34 10.68 -8.26
N VAL A 41 6.66 9.71 -7.66
CA VAL A 41 6.48 9.58 -6.20
C VAL A 41 7.57 8.68 -5.64
N PHE A 42 8.44 9.20 -4.77
CA PHE A 42 9.57 8.46 -4.22
C PHE A 42 9.37 8.11 -2.76
N SER A 43 9.63 6.84 -2.42
CA SER A 43 9.80 6.39 -1.04
C SER A 43 11.23 6.63 -0.56
N ALA A 44 11.44 6.58 0.77
CA ALA A 44 12.77 6.60 1.36
C ALA A 44 13.60 5.37 0.95
N PRO A 45 14.95 5.49 0.81
CA PRO A 45 15.81 4.39 0.39
C PRO A 45 15.92 3.30 1.46
N LEU A 46 16.35 2.11 1.05
CA LEU A 46 16.74 1.03 1.97
C LEU A 46 18.19 1.23 2.43
N MET A 47 18.44 0.88 3.69
CA MET A 47 19.75 1.00 4.32
C MET A 47 20.04 -0.22 5.19
N GLU A 48 21.32 -0.59 5.30
CA GLU A 48 21.75 -1.50 6.33
C GLU A 48 21.86 -0.74 7.68
N HIS A 49 21.13 -1.22 8.67
CA HIS A 49 21.15 -0.67 10.02
C HIS A 49 21.00 -1.79 11.04
N GLU A 50 21.92 -1.85 12.00
CA GLU A 50 21.97 -2.90 13.03
C GLU A 50 21.94 -4.33 12.42
N GLY A 51 22.72 -4.56 11.36
CA GLY A 51 22.83 -5.86 10.67
C GLY A 51 21.58 -6.30 9.90
N LYS A 52 20.64 -5.38 9.63
CA LYS A 52 19.42 -5.65 8.85
C LYS A 52 19.17 -4.55 7.82
N VAL A 53 18.65 -4.95 6.67
CA VAL A 53 18.16 -3.97 5.67
C VAL A 53 16.81 -3.43 6.14
N LYS A 54 16.71 -2.12 6.31
CA LYS A 54 15.51 -1.39 6.75
C LYS A 54 15.30 -0.17 5.86
N SER A 55 14.06 0.30 5.75
CA SER A 55 13.80 1.61 5.15
C SER A 55 14.32 2.73 6.05
N MET A 56 14.70 3.86 5.45
CA MET A 56 15.09 5.04 6.22
C MET A 56 13.96 5.51 7.14
N THR A 57 12.71 5.36 6.73
CA THR A 57 11.51 5.64 7.54
C THR A 57 11.45 4.76 8.79
N ASP A 58 11.72 3.43 8.68
CA ASP A 58 11.76 2.53 9.84
C ASP A 58 12.92 2.88 10.80
N ILE A 59 14.05 3.30 10.25
CA ILE A 59 15.20 3.78 11.03
C ILE A 59 14.82 5.04 11.79
N ALA A 60 14.16 5.99 11.13
CA ALA A 60 13.70 7.24 11.73
C ALA A 60 12.70 7.00 12.88
N ILE A 61 11.74 6.08 12.70
CA ILE A 61 10.81 5.66 13.75
C ILE A 61 11.57 5.09 14.97
N ASN A 62 12.54 4.21 14.72
CA ASN A 62 13.35 3.61 15.81
C ASN A 62 14.15 4.65 16.57
N ILE A 63 14.83 5.57 15.87
CA ILE A 63 15.61 6.66 16.46
C ILE A 63 14.69 7.58 17.28
N GLY A 64 13.55 8.01 16.74
CA GLY A 64 12.59 8.85 17.46
C GLY A 64 12.08 8.21 18.76
N ARG A 65 11.78 6.90 18.74
CA ARG A 65 11.38 6.15 19.94
C ARG A 65 12.50 6.06 20.98
N LYS A 66 13.76 5.87 20.56
CA LYS A 66 14.93 5.86 21.44
C LYS A 66 15.10 7.24 22.11
N TYR A 67 14.97 8.34 21.35
CA TYR A 67 15.02 9.69 21.91
C TYR A 67 13.88 9.94 22.91
N ALA A 68 12.66 9.53 22.61
CA ALA A 68 11.54 9.63 23.55
C ALA A 68 11.75 8.84 24.85
N SER A 69 12.52 7.74 24.81
CA SER A 69 12.90 6.97 25.99
C SER A 69 14.15 7.49 26.71
N GLY A 70 14.71 8.62 26.26
CA GLY A 70 15.91 9.23 26.86
C GLY A 70 17.24 8.62 26.40
N GLN A 71 17.24 7.79 25.35
CA GLN A 71 18.44 7.23 24.76
C GLN A 71 18.95 8.13 23.63
N THR A 72 20.24 8.42 23.62
CA THR A 72 20.90 9.14 22.52
C THR A 72 21.54 8.12 21.56
N VAL A 73 21.30 8.30 20.26
CA VAL A 73 21.88 7.47 19.21
C VAL A 73 22.45 8.36 18.10
N ASP A 74 23.35 7.79 17.28
CA ASP A 74 23.90 8.51 16.12
C ASP A 74 22.80 8.86 15.11
N THR A 75 22.59 10.15 14.91
CA THR A 75 21.64 10.70 13.93
C THR A 75 22.29 11.01 12.59
N ASN A 76 23.61 10.91 12.51
CA ASN A 76 24.37 11.25 11.30
C ASN A 76 24.05 10.31 10.12
N ILE A 77 23.35 9.20 10.40
CA ILE A 77 22.84 8.30 9.37
C ILE A 77 21.92 9.04 8.37
N PHE A 78 21.08 9.98 8.83
CA PHE A 78 20.21 10.76 7.97
C PHE A 78 21.00 11.64 6.99
N TYR A 79 22.10 12.23 7.44
CA TYR A 79 22.96 13.04 6.58
C TYR A 79 23.83 12.20 5.66
N ARG A 80 24.57 11.24 6.22
CA ARG A 80 25.54 10.41 5.47
C ARG A 80 24.91 9.61 4.35
N THR A 81 23.70 9.08 4.56
CA THR A 81 23.00 8.28 3.54
C THR A 81 22.80 9.09 2.28
N TYR A 82 22.14 10.24 2.38
CA TYR A 82 21.82 11.05 1.21
C TYR A 82 23.05 11.73 0.62
N LEU A 83 24.03 12.11 1.45
CA LEU A 83 25.30 12.64 0.96
C LEU A 83 26.06 11.62 0.11
N ASN A 84 26.09 10.34 0.53
CA ASN A 84 26.76 9.28 -0.22
C ASN A 84 26.05 8.98 -1.55
N ILE A 85 24.73 8.97 -1.57
CA ILE A 85 23.95 8.81 -2.82
C ILE A 85 24.20 10.01 -3.75
N ALA A 86 24.17 11.23 -3.20
CA ALA A 86 24.45 12.46 -3.94
C ALA A 86 25.84 12.45 -4.59
N LYS A 87 26.88 12.10 -3.83
CA LYS A 87 28.25 11.99 -4.33
C LYS A 87 28.39 10.99 -5.49
N LYS A 88 27.56 9.95 -5.50
CA LYS A 88 27.62 8.90 -6.52
C LYS A 88 26.93 9.33 -7.84
N TYR A 89 25.87 10.13 -7.76
CA TYR A 89 24.98 10.34 -8.90
C TYR A 89 24.83 11.80 -9.35
N LEU A 90 25.24 12.79 -8.54
CA LEU A 90 25.11 14.21 -8.93
C LEU A 90 26.37 14.72 -9.63
N SER A 91 26.15 15.62 -10.60
CA SER A 91 27.21 16.47 -11.11
C SER A 91 27.60 17.53 -10.02
N GLN A 92 28.82 18.09 -10.10
CA GLN A 92 29.34 19.03 -9.10
C GLN A 92 28.37 20.20 -8.83
N LYS A 93 27.79 20.77 -9.86
CA LYS A 93 26.84 21.88 -9.76
C LYS A 93 25.63 21.51 -8.88
N TYR A 94 24.98 20.39 -9.21
CA TYR A 94 23.77 19.97 -8.50
C TYR A 94 24.08 19.37 -7.13
N PHE A 95 25.29 18.88 -6.91
CA PHE A 95 25.73 18.42 -5.60
C PHE A 95 25.75 19.57 -4.58
N GLU A 96 26.32 20.71 -4.93
CA GLU A 96 26.38 21.89 -4.03
C GLU A 96 24.98 22.42 -3.72
N GLU A 97 24.09 22.50 -4.72
CA GLU A 97 22.71 22.89 -4.53
C GLU A 97 21.95 21.92 -3.59
N PHE A 98 22.09 20.61 -3.82
CA PHE A 98 21.46 19.61 -2.99
C PHE A 98 22.02 19.60 -1.55
N GLU A 99 23.34 19.71 -1.38
CA GLU A 99 23.97 19.73 -0.05
C GLU A 99 23.45 20.88 0.82
N PHE A 100 23.14 22.02 0.22
CA PHE A 100 22.48 23.12 0.92
C PHE A 100 21.12 22.69 1.52
N HIS A 101 20.28 22.02 0.72
CA HIS A 101 19.00 21.51 1.19
C HIS A 101 19.17 20.39 2.21
N LEU A 102 20.10 19.47 2.00
CA LEU A 102 20.39 18.36 2.91
C LEU A 102 20.78 18.88 4.31
N ASN A 103 21.61 19.94 4.39
CA ASN A 103 21.97 20.58 5.65
C ASN A 103 20.74 21.16 6.37
N LYS A 104 19.85 21.85 5.61
CA LYS A 104 18.60 22.39 6.15
C LYS A 104 17.70 21.29 6.71
N PHE A 105 17.51 20.21 5.95
CA PHE A 105 16.65 19.07 6.34
C PHE A 105 17.22 18.31 7.54
N TYR A 106 18.52 18.10 7.57
CA TYR A 106 19.20 17.48 8.72
C TYR A 106 19.03 18.32 10.00
N ASN A 107 19.07 19.64 9.89
CA ASN A 107 18.81 20.52 11.02
C ASN A 107 17.35 20.41 11.50
N TYR A 108 16.36 20.25 10.59
CA TYR A 108 14.97 20.00 10.99
C TYR A 108 14.82 18.67 11.73
N VAL A 109 15.48 17.60 11.26
CA VAL A 109 15.47 16.30 11.94
C VAL A 109 16.09 16.40 13.33
N THR A 110 17.28 16.98 13.46
CA THR A 110 18.00 17.06 14.73
C THR A 110 17.30 17.95 15.75
N SER A 111 16.76 19.11 15.33
CA SER A 111 15.97 19.99 16.21
C SER A 111 14.69 19.29 16.69
N SER A 112 14.01 18.56 15.81
CA SER A 112 12.80 17.79 16.18
C SER A 112 13.14 16.64 17.14
N LEU A 113 14.25 15.94 16.95
CA LEU A 113 14.72 14.91 17.88
C LEU A 113 15.05 15.47 19.27
N ASN A 114 15.67 16.67 19.32
CA ASN A 114 15.91 17.35 20.60
C ASN A 114 14.60 17.69 21.31
N HIS A 115 13.59 18.14 20.57
CA HIS A 115 12.25 18.38 21.10
C HIS A 115 11.59 17.10 21.64
N VAL A 116 11.69 15.98 20.89
CA VAL A 116 11.23 14.66 21.32
C VAL A 116 11.91 14.23 22.62
N ALA A 117 13.23 14.42 22.76
CA ALA A 117 13.99 14.10 23.97
C ALA A 117 13.52 14.91 25.19
N GLN A 118 13.26 16.21 24.99
CA GLN A 118 12.77 17.11 26.05
C GLN A 118 11.38 16.73 26.54
N ASN A 119 10.45 16.47 25.62
CA ASN A 119 9.04 16.21 25.92
C ASN A 119 8.73 14.73 26.16
N LYS A 120 9.66 13.82 25.86
CA LYS A 120 9.50 12.35 25.95
C LYS A 120 8.28 11.85 25.16
N ARG A 121 7.97 12.48 24.03
CA ARG A 121 6.82 12.18 23.16
C ARG A 121 7.27 12.06 21.70
N PHE A 122 6.70 11.10 20.98
CA PHE A 122 6.98 10.85 19.56
C PHE A 122 5.67 10.50 18.82
N ILE A 123 4.67 11.36 18.93
CA ILE A 123 3.29 11.15 18.44
C ILE A 123 2.66 12.38 17.78
N ASP A 124 3.36 13.51 17.72
CA ASP A 124 2.89 14.80 17.22
C ASP A 124 3.61 15.20 15.92
N VAL A 125 3.49 16.48 15.53
CA VAL A 125 4.15 17.03 14.35
C VAL A 125 5.66 16.78 14.31
N THR A 126 6.33 16.65 15.47
CA THR A 126 7.78 16.34 15.50
C THR A 126 8.09 14.97 14.94
N ARG A 127 7.21 13.97 15.19
CA ARG A 127 7.29 12.65 14.55
C ARG A 127 7.20 12.77 13.03
N SER A 128 6.15 13.41 12.54
CA SER A 128 5.94 13.56 11.10
C SER A 128 7.10 14.30 10.43
N ARG A 129 7.63 15.35 11.08
CA ARG A 129 8.78 16.11 10.59
C ARG A 129 10.05 15.29 10.52
N ILE A 130 10.34 14.46 11.53
CA ILE A 130 11.52 13.57 11.53
C ILE A 130 11.40 12.54 10.38
N LEU A 131 10.21 11.97 10.18
CA LEU A 131 9.97 11.00 9.10
C LEU A 131 10.06 11.67 7.72
N ALA A 132 9.43 12.82 7.55
CA ALA A 132 9.40 13.55 6.29
C ALA A 132 10.81 13.94 5.82
N TYR A 133 11.55 14.68 6.64
CA TYR A 133 12.87 15.20 6.28
C TYR A 133 13.99 14.16 6.47
N GLY A 134 13.83 13.18 7.34
CA GLY A 134 14.74 12.03 7.42
C GLY A 134 14.54 11.01 6.31
N GLY A 135 13.44 11.10 5.55
CA GLY A 135 13.00 10.13 4.56
C GLY A 135 12.64 10.74 3.21
N GLU A 136 11.35 10.76 2.94
CA GLU A 136 10.79 10.91 1.60
C GLU A 136 10.98 12.29 0.98
N ILE A 137 10.93 13.37 1.77
CA ILE A 137 11.18 14.75 1.25
C ILE A 137 12.64 14.85 0.79
N THR A 138 13.59 14.44 1.62
CA THR A 138 15.01 14.48 1.23
C THR A 138 15.28 13.63 0.00
N MET A 139 14.60 12.46 -0.10
CA MET A 139 14.74 11.60 -1.28
C MET A 139 14.15 12.25 -2.53
N SER A 140 13.00 12.89 -2.45
CA SER A 140 12.39 13.55 -3.63
C SER A 140 13.23 14.69 -4.18
N TYR A 141 13.83 15.50 -3.29
CA TYR A 141 14.79 16.53 -3.70
C TYR A 141 16.04 15.93 -4.36
N LEU A 142 16.61 14.89 -3.74
CA LEU A 142 17.77 14.21 -4.31
C LEU A 142 17.49 13.66 -5.70
N MET A 143 16.33 13.01 -5.88
CA MET A 143 15.93 12.46 -7.17
C MET A 143 15.69 13.55 -8.24
N ASP A 144 15.13 14.69 -7.87
CA ASP A 144 15.03 15.83 -8.78
C ASP A 144 16.42 16.23 -9.31
N TYR A 145 17.39 16.47 -8.43
CA TYR A 145 18.73 16.83 -8.84
C TYR A 145 19.44 15.73 -9.64
N ILE A 146 19.18 14.44 -9.32
CA ILE A 146 19.70 13.31 -10.12
C ILE A 146 19.07 13.32 -11.53
N MET A 147 17.77 13.53 -11.64
CA MET A 147 17.09 13.62 -12.92
C MET A 147 17.60 14.79 -13.76
N ARG A 148 17.82 15.97 -13.17
CA ARG A 148 18.45 17.12 -13.84
C ARG A 148 19.88 16.80 -14.28
N SER A 149 20.67 16.11 -13.46
CA SER A 149 22.02 15.64 -13.82
C SER A 149 22.00 14.68 -15.02
N ASN A 150 20.88 14.00 -15.27
CA ASN A 150 20.65 13.10 -16.38
C ASN A 150 19.93 13.75 -17.59
N GLY A 151 19.78 15.09 -17.57
CA GLY A 151 19.22 15.88 -18.70
C GLY A 151 17.70 15.91 -18.77
N LEU A 152 16.99 15.49 -17.73
CA LEU A 152 15.53 15.60 -17.66
C LEU A 152 15.12 17.02 -17.22
N LYS A 153 14.06 17.54 -17.83
CA LYS A 153 13.44 18.82 -17.41
C LYS A 153 12.45 18.51 -16.27
N CYS A 154 12.93 18.65 -15.03
CA CYS A 154 12.16 18.32 -13.84
C CYS A 154 12.27 19.37 -12.74
N ASP A 155 11.37 19.28 -11.79
CA ASP A 155 11.37 20.06 -10.56
C ASP A 155 10.80 19.20 -9.41
N HIS A 156 10.98 19.64 -8.17
CA HIS A 156 10.44 19.01 -6.98
C HIS A 156 9.31 19.85 -6.38
N VAL A 157 8.47 19.21 -5.55
CA VAL A 157 7.42 19.90 -4.83
C VAL A 157 7.94 20.34 -3.46
N ASP A 158 7.97 21.65 -3.23
CA ASP A 158 8.25 22.20 -1.92
C ASP A 158 7.16 21.86 -0.91
N ILE A 159 7.54 21.51 0.32
CA ILE A 159 6.56 21.21 1.39
C ILE A 159 5.64 22.40 1.70
N GLU A 160 6.11 23.64 1.52
CA GLU A 160 5.29 24.83 1.72
C GLU A 160 4.11 24.90 0.75
N LYS A 161 4.25 24.29 -0.44
CA LYS A 161 3.27 24.28 -1.52
C LYS A 161 2.75 22.87 -1.81
N TRP A 162 2.73 22.01 -0.78
CA TRP A 162 2.35 20.62 -0.88
C TRP A 162 0.88 20.47 -1.29
N PRO A 163 0.54 19.65 -2.29
CA PRO A 163 -0.82 19.57 -2.80
C PRO A 163 -1.73 18.67 -1.98
N ILE A 164 -1.18 17.77 -1.15
CA ILE A 164 -1.94 16.80 -0.38
C ILE A 164 -2.21 17.38 1.01
N ILE A 165 -3.48 17.74 1.24
CA ILE A 165 -3.96 18.19 2.55
C ILE A 165 -4.57 17.02 3.30
N THR A 166 -4.29 16.95 4.60
CA THR A 166 -4.75 15.87 5.49
C THR A 166 -5.31 16.44 6.79
N ASP A 167 -5.97 15.59 7.57
CA ASP A 167 -6.28 15.90 8.95
C ASP A 167 -5.02 15.97 9.84
N ASP A 168 -5.17 16.31 11.10
CA ASP A 168 -4.11 16.47 12.10
C ASP A 168 -3.76 15.17 12.87
N ASN A 169 -4.12 14.01 12.34
CA ASN A 169 -3.69 12.73 12.87
C ASN A 169 -2.24 12.43 12.43
N PHE A 170 -1.26 12.96 13.16
CA PHE A 170 0.15 12.90 12.79
C PHE A 170 0.76 11.49 12.67
N GLU A 171 0.09 10.45 13.19
CA GLU A 171 0.57 9.07 13.09
C GLU A 171 -0.05 8.29 11.92
N ALA A 172 -1.26 8.68 11.50
CA ALA A 172 -2.05 7.97 10.48
C ALA A 172 -3.05 8.95 9.84
N ALA A 173 -2.53 9.96 9.17
CA ALA A 173 -3.33 11.04 8.58
C ALA A 173 -4.32 10.53 7.53
N ASN A 174 -5.44 11.22 7.39
CA ASN A 174 -6.46 10.96 6.39
C ASN A 174 -6.44 12.05 5.33
N PHE A 175 -6.50 11.66 4.08
CA PHE A 175 -6.59 12.56 2.92
C PHE A 175 -7.88 13.37 2.95
N MET A 176 -7.78 14.67 2.70
CA MET A 176 -8.88 15.62 2.62
C MET A 176 -9.00 16.11 1.18
N LEU A 177 -9.93 15.52 0.44
CA LEU A 177 -10.05 15.69 -1.01
C LEU A 177 -10.33 17.14 -1.42
N GLU A 178 -11.36 17.76 -0.82
CA GLU A 178 -11.80 19.09 -1.23
C GLU A 178 -10.71 20.15 -0.92
N GLU A 179 -10.13 20.07 0.27
CA GLU A 179 -9.04 20.96 0.66
C GLU A 179 -7.80 20.79 -0.22
N SER A 180 -7.49 19.56 -0.62
CA SER A 180 -6.39 19.30 -1.55
C SER A 180 -6.67 19.83 -2.95
N LYS A 181 -7.90 19.75 -3.44
CA LYS A 181 -8.32 20.35 -4.71
C LYS A 181 -8.16 21.89 -4.70
N GLU A 182 -8.41 22.54 -3.58
CA GLU A 182 -8.18 23.99 -3.44
C GLU A 182 -6.70 24.37 -3.44
N HIS A 183 -5.82 23.48 -2.96
CA HIS A 183 -4.37 23.74 -2.82
C HIS A 183 -3.53 23.32 -4.04
N LYS A 184 -4.11 22.66 -5.07
CA LYS A 184 -3.39 22.11 -6.22
C LYS A 184 -2.80 23.13 -7.21
N LYS A 185 -3.19 24.40 -7.18
CA LYS A 185 -2.84 25.40 -8.22
C LYS A 185 -1.35 25.50 -8.51
N HIS A 186 -0.51 25.50 -7.46
CA HIS A 186 0.93 25.56 -7.66
C HIS A 186 1.49 24.27 -8.28
N PHE A 187 0.96 23.14 -7.86
CA PHE A 187 1.34 21.82 -8.39
C PHE A 187 0.99 21.70 -9.88
N LEU A 188 -0.19 22.15 -10.29
CA LEU A 188 -0.58 22.20 -11.70
C LEU A 188 0.39 23.04 -12.52
N LYS A 189 0.79 24.22 -12.02
CA LYS A 189 1.78 25.08 -12.68
C LYS A 189 3.14 24.37 -12.83
N LEU A 190 3.64 23.71 -11.80
CA LEU A 190 4.88 22.93 -11.89
C LEU A 190 4.78 21.86 -12.98
N LEU A 191 3.62 21.15 -13.04
CA LEU A 191 3.38 20.12 -14.03
C LEU A 191 3.30 20.68 -15.47
N GLU A 192 2.76 21.88 -15.66
CA GLU A 192 2.77 22.55 -16.96
C GLU A 192 4.18 22.89 -17.43
N GLU A 193 5.03 23.43 -16.53
CA GLU A 193 6.36 23.93 -16.82
C GLU A 193 7.43 22.84 -16.99
N ASN A 194 7.20 21.64 -16.47
CA ASN A 194 8.16 20.54 -16.43
C ASN A 194 7.64 19.27 -17.13
N GLU A 195 8.55 18.36 -17.46
CA GLU A 195 8.25 17.04 -18.01
C GLU A 195 8.03 16.02 -16.88
N VAL A 196 8.79 16.18 -15.78
CA VAL A 196 8.75 15.32 -14.60
C VAL A 196 8.66 16.17 -13.35
N ILE A 197 7.76 15.83 -12.44
CA ILE A 197 7.69 16.39 -11.09
C ILE A 197 8.09 15.32 -10.09
N SER A 198 9.04 15.66 -9.22
CA SER A 198 9.46 14.81 -8.09
C SER A 198 8.70 15.16 -6.83
N ILE A 199 8.09 14.17 -6.18
CA ILE A 199 7.38 14.34 -4.91
C ILE A 199 7.69 13.20 -3.94
N GLY A 200 7.79 13.51 -2.65
CA GLY A 200 7.95 12.50 -1.61
C GLY A 200 6.63 11.77 -1.34
N GLY A 201 6.68 10.44 -1.29
CA GLY A 201 5.54 9.64 -0.85
C GLY A 201 5.30 9.75 0.66
N PHE A 202 4.22 9.17 1.16
CA PHE A 202 3.94 9.02 2.60
C PHE A 202 3.58 10.32 3.34
N ILE A 203 3.80 11.49 2.77
CA ILE A 203 3.72 12.79 3.44
C ILE A 203 2.45 13.53 3.00
N GLY A 204 1.76 14.10 3.99
CA GLY A 204 0.71 15.09 3.83
C GLY A 204 1.03 16.37 4.62
N LYS A 205 0.08 17.28 4.62
CA LYS A 205 0.17 18.57 5.33
C LYS A 205 -1.19 18.94 5.87
N THR A 206 -1.27 19.45 7.11
CA THR A 206 -2.52 20.03 7.60
C THR A 206 -2.82 21.34 6.88
N ILE A 207 -4.06 21.81 6.98
CA ILE A 207 -4.47 23.12 6.45
C ILE A 207 -3.62 24.26 7.03
N ASP A 208 -3.17 24.13 8.28
CA ASP A 208 -2.30 25.08 8.97
C ASP A 208 -0.81 24.94 8.60
N GLY A 209 -0.49 24.01 7.72
CA GLY A 209 0.84 23.83 7.17
C GLY A 209 1.79 22.94 7.96
N LEU A 210 1.29 22.11 8.88
CA LEU A 210 2.09 21.18 9.64
C LEU A 210 2.26 19.87 8.87
N GLU A 211 3.47 19.29 8.88
CA GLU A 211 3.75 18.00 8.23
C GLU A 211 2.99 16.87 8.92
N THR A 212 2.35 16.03 8.14
CA THR A 212 1.70 14.80 8.58
C THR A 212 2.27 13.59 7.85
N THR A 213 1.99 12.42 8.35
CA THR A 213 2.35 11.16 7.68
C THR A 213 1.17 10.22 7.64
N TYR A 214 1.06 9.48 6.54
CA TYR A 214 0.16 8.35 6.47
C TYR A 214 0.61 7.21 7.41
N GLU A 215 -0.19 6.18 7.53
CA GLU A 215 0.23 4.90 8.10
C GLU A 215 1.18 4.17 7.12
N ARG A 216 1.74 3.02 7.51
CA ARG A 216 2.60 2.22 6.63
C ARG A 216 1.91 1.89 5.31
N GLY A 217 2.65 1.97 4.20
CA GLY A 217 2.10 1.87 2.85
C GLY A 217 1.75 3.22 2.21
N GLY A 218 1.88 4.31 2.95
CA GLY A 218 1.42 5.64 2.57
C GLY A 218 1.99 6.22 1.29
N SER A 219 3.13 5.72 0.76
CA SER A 219 3.61 6.18 -0.56
C SER A 219 2.71 5.69 -1.70
N ASP A 220 2.02 4.54 -1.54
CA ASP A 220 1.03 4.08 -2.50
C ASP A 220 -0.22 4.99 -2.44
N ARG A 221 -0.62 5.42 -1.22
CA ARG A 221 -1.69 6.40 -1.03
C ARG A 221 -1.35 7.75 -1.66
N THR A 222 -0.13 8.25 -1.46
CA THR A 222 0.32 9.49 -2.12
C THR A 222 0.12 9.44 -3.63
N ALA A 223 0.43 8.31 -4.28
CA ALA A 223 0.22 8.17 -5.72
C ALA A 223 -1.27 8.23 -6.09
N ALA A 224 -2.14 7.58 -5.30
CA ALA A 224 -3.59 7.64 -5.49
C ALA A 224 -4.12 9.07 -5.27
N ASP A 225 -3.73 9.74 -4.19
CA ASP A 225 -4.18 11.11 -3.87
C ASP A 225 -3.80 12.11 -4.97
N ILE A 226 -2.55 12.02 -5.46
CA ILE A 226 -2.10 12.87 -6.58
C ILE A 226 -2.92 12.58 -7.85
N ALA A 227 -3.18 11.32 -8.15
CA ALA A 227 -3.99 10.95 -9.30
C ALA A 227 -5.43 11.48 -9.19
N ILE A 228 -6.03 11.40 -8.00
CA ILE A 228 -7.35 11.96 -7.70
C ILE A 228 -7.36 13.48 -7.85
N ILE A 229 -6.35 14.18 -7.32
CA ILE A 229 -6.22 15.64 -7.44
C ILE A 229 -6.13 16.09 -8.91
N LEU A 230 -5.52 15.28 -9.78
CA LEU A 230 -5.30 15.60 -11.20
C LEU A 230 -6.45 15.14 -12.12
N TYR A 231 -7.35 14.30 -11.64
CA TYR A 231 -8.35 13.59 -12.47
C TYR A 231 -9.24 14.51 -13.30
N ASP A 232 -9.61 15.67 -12.75
CA ASP A 232 -10.53 16.59 -13.44
C ASP A 232 -9.86 17.35 -14.61
N GLU A 233 -8.51 17.48 -14.63
CA GLU A 233 -7.74 18.26 -15.61
C GLU A 233 -6.99 17.41 -16.64
N PHE A 234 -6.67 16.15 -16.29
CA PHE A 234 -5.81 15.28 -17.08
C PHE A 234 -6.41 13.89 -17.27
N LYS A 235 -5.96 13.17 -18.29
CA LYS A 235 -6.12 11.72 -18.35
C LYS A 235 -5.03 11.09 -17.51
N VAL A 236 -5.39 10.54 -16.34
CA VAL A 236 -4.42 10.08 -15.34
C VAL A 236 -4.36 8.56 -15.29
N GLN A 237 -3.16 8.03 -15.16
CA GLN A 237 -2.86 6.64 -14.86
C GLN A 237 -1.90 6.59 -13.67
N ILE A 238 -2.05 5.60 -12.79
CA ILE A 238 -1.07 5.32 -11.74
C ILE A 238 -0.22 4.14 -12.17
N ASP A 239 1.12 4.26 -12.04
CA ASP A 239 2.05 3.17 -12.30
C ASP A 239 2.88 2.87 -11.03
N PHE A 240 2.70 1.67 -10.48
CA PHE A 240 3.49 1.18 -9.35
C PHE A 240 4.68 0.37 -9.88
N GLU A 241 5.86 0.97 -9.89
CA GLU A 241 7.10 0.33 -10.27
C GLU A 241 7.61 -0.58 -9.15
N LYS A 242 7.67 -1.87 -9.41
CA LYS A 242 8.02 -2.91 -8.43
C LYS A 242 9.03 -3.90 -8.99
N ASP A 243 9.55 -4.77 -8.14
CA ASP A 243 10.49 -5.83 -8.57
C ASP A 243 9.78 -6.89 -9.43
N ASN A 244 8.50 -7.16 -9.14
CA ASN A 244 7.67 -8.13 -9.86
C ASN A 244 6.22 -7.63 -9.96
N ILE A 245 5.51 -8.15 -10.97
CA ILE A 245 4.06 -8.00 -11.11
C ILE A 245 3.30 -8.85 -10.08
N VAL A 246 1.97 -8.79 -10.11
CA VAL A 246 1.13 -9.60 -9.22
C VAL A 246 1.21 -11.07 -9.61
N LEU A 247 1.38 -11.92 -8.60
CA LEU A 247 1.40 -13.37 -8.75
C LEU A 247 0.15 -14.01 -8.11
N SER A 248 -0.18 -15.22 -8.52
CA SER A 248 -1.35 -15.97 -8.03
C SER A 248 -1.28 -16.37 -6.55
N ALA A 249 -0.10 -16.28 -5.91
CA ALA A 249 0.10 -16.41 -4.47
C ALA A 249 1.41 -15.73 -4.03
N ASP A 250 1.64 -15.60 -2.71
CA ASP A 250 2.92 -15.07 -2.19
C ASP A 250 4.06 -16.08 -2.49
N PRO A 251 5.10 -15.69 -3.24
CA PRO A 251 6.25 -16.54 -3.56
C PRO A 251 7.06 -17.00 -2.34
N LYS A 252 6.86 -16.40 -1.18
CA LYS A 252 7.43 -16.88 0.09
C LYS A 252 6.71 -18.09 0.64
N ILE A 253 5.42 -18.26 0.31
CA ILE A 253 4.58 -19.37 0.73
C ILE A 253 4.54 -20.47 -0.32
N VAL A 254 4.24 -20.11 -1.56
CA VAL A 254 4.15 -21.01 -2.71
C VAL A 254 5.41 -20.86 -3.55
N LYS A 255 6.05 -21.98 -3.88
CA LYS A 255 7.33 -21.99 -4.63
C LYS A 255 7.18 -22.44 -6.08
N GLU A 256 6.14 -23.18 -6.37
CA GLU A 256 5.91 -23.85 -7.64
C GLU A 256 4.57 -23.41 -8.24
N GLU A 257 4.46 -23.45 -9.56
CA GLU A 257 3.22 -23.18 -10.30
C GLU A 257 2.62 -21.79 -10.00
N LEU A 258 3.48 -20.78 -9.77
CA LEU A 258 3.04 -19.38 -9.66
C LEU A 258 2.74 -18.82 -11.04
N GLU A 259 1.58 -18.21 -11.20
CA GLU A 259 1.19 -17.51 -12.42
C GLU A 259 1.26 -16.00 -12.23
N SER A 260 1.60 -15.33 -13.31
CA SER A 260 1.50 -13.88 -13.42
C SER A 260 0.07 -13.47 -13.67
N ILE A 261 -0.48 -12.62 -12.82
CA ILE A 261 -1.84 -12.10 -12.96
C ILE A 261 -1.79 -10.84 -13.80
N ARG A 262 -2.42 -10.85 -14.96
CA ARG A 262 -2.42 -9.72 -15.89
C ARG A 262 -3.51 -8.70 -15.56
N TYR A 263 -4.63 -9.14 -14.98
CA TYR A 263 -5.78 -8.29 -14.69
C TYR A 263 -6.37 -8.55 -13.33
N LEU A 264 -6.72 -7.48 -12.63
CA LEU A 264 -7.52 -7.49 -11.41
C LEU A 264 -8.56 -6.38 -11.46
N SER A 265 -9.73 -6.63 -10.87
CA SER A 265 -10.63 -5.54 -10.52
C SER A 265 -10.11 -4.79 -9.29
N TYR A 266 -10.59 -3.55 -9.07
CA TYR A 266 -10.31 -2.82 -7.84
C TYR A 266 -10.64 -3.65 -6.60
N ASN A 267 -11.77 -4.36 -6.61
CA ASN A 267 -12.19 -5.19 -5.49
C ASN A 267 -11.24 -6.38 -5.26
N GLU A 268 -10.83 -7.09 -6.32
CA GLU A 268 -9.86 -8.19 -6.23
C GLU A 268 -8.51 -7.71 -5.67
N ALA A 269 -7.97 -6.61 -6.19
CA ALA A 269 -6.69 -6.06 -5.74
C ALA A 269 -6.75 -5.55 -4.29
N ARG A 270 -7.85 -4.90 -3.89
CA ARG A 270 -8.10 -4.46 -2.52
C ARG A 270 -8.15 -5.64 -1.56
N LEU A 271 -8.91 -6.69 -1.91
CA LEU A 271 -9.01 -7.90 -1.11
C LEU A 271 -7.65 -8.59 -0.97
N ALA A 272 -6.90 -8.73 -2.06
CA ALA A 272 -5.57 -9.32 -2.02
C ALA A 272 -4.62 -8.56 -1.06
N GLY A 273 -4.64 -7.23 -1.10
CA GLY A 273 -3.90 -6.38 -0.17
C GLY A 273 -4.33 -6.55 1.29
N MET A 274 -5.65 -6.58 1.55
CA MET A 274 -6.20 -6.80 2.90
C MET A 274 -5.77 -8.15 3.49
N PHE A 275 -5.77 -9.20 2.68
CA PHE A 275 -5.46 -10.56 3.11
C PHE A 275 -3.99 -10.96 3.00
N GLY A 276 -3.09 -10.00 2.83
CA GLY A 276 -1.67 -10.20 3.07
C GLY A 276 -0.75 -10.19 1.86
N MET A 277 -1.28 -10.10 0.65
CA MET A 277 -0.42 -9.87 -0.52
C MET A 277 0.09 -8.44 -0.54
N LYS A 278 1.36 -8.28 -0.85
CA LYS A 278 2.00 -6.95 -0.97
C LYS A 278 1.84 -6.38 -2.39
N ILE A 279 0.60 -6.29 -2.86
CA ILE A 279 0.29 -5.71 -4.17
C ILE A 279 0.45 -4.20 -4.09
N LEU A 280 -0.42 -3.55 -3.34
CA LEU A 280 -0.41 -2.12 -3.00
C LEU A 280 -1.23 -1.89 -1.74
N ASP A 281 -1.19 -0.68 -1.20
CA ASP A 281 -2.01 -0.34 -0.03
C ASP A 281 -3.51 -0.40 -0.42
N PRO A 282 -4.31 -1.23 0.26
CA PRO A 282 -5.74 -1.35 -0.05
C PRO A 282 -6.52 -0.06 0.17
N ILE A 283 -6.02 0.89 0.99
CA ILE A 283 -6.65 2.20 1.18
C ILE A 283 -6.51 3.04 -0.09
N ALA A 284 -5.38 2.96 -0.79
CA ALA A 284 -5.18 3.68 -2.05
C ALA A 284 -6.26 3.33 -3.09
N ILE A 285 -6.57 2.03 -3.25
CA ILE A 285 -7.67 1.60 -4.13
C ILE A 285 -9.02 2.07 -3.59
N LYS A 286 -9.23 1.95 -2.28
CA LYS A 286 -10.47 2.33 -1.64
C LYS A 286 -10.78 3.82 -1.83
N GLU A 287 -9.80 4.70 -1.71
CA GLU A 287 -9.97 6.14 -1.91
C GLU A 287 -10.37 6.46 -3.36
N ILE A 288 -9.84 5.75 -4.34
CA ILE A 288 -10.24 5.87 -5.75
C ILE A 288 -11.68 5.38 -5.98
N ASP A 289 -12.00 4.18 -5.48
CA ASP A 289 -13.28 3.50 -5.70
C ASP A 289 -14.44 4.18 -4.95
N ASP A 290 -14.28 4.51 -3.68
CA ASP A 290 -15.31 5.16 -2.85
C ASP A 290 -15.70 6.54 -3.39
N ASN A 291 -14.76 7.27 -3.99
CA ASN A 291 -15.02 8.56 -4.64
C ASN A 291 -15.45 8.42 -6.11
N ASN A 292 -15.66 7.19 -6.57
CA ASN A 292 -16.15 6.87 -7.90
C ASN A 292 -15.25 7.34 -9.05
N PHE A 293 -13.95 7.47 -8.82
CA PHE A 293 -12.98 7.73 -9.88
C PHE A 293 -12.71 6.47 -10.71
N ASP A 294 -12.39 6.66 -11.97
CA ASP A 294 -12.02 5.60 -12.92
C ASP A 294 -10.58 5.87 -13.37
N ILE A 295 -9.62 5.48 -12.55
CA ILE A 295 -8.20 5.73 -12.76
C ILE A 295 -7.51 4.38 -12.96
N PRO A 296 -7.01 4.06 -14.15
CA PRO A 296 -6.25 2.83 -14.38
C PRO A 296 -5.02 2.77 -13.47
N ILE A 297 -4.82 1.63 -12.83
CA ILE A 297 -3.64 1.34 -12.02
C ILE A 297 -2.85 0.25 -12.72
N VAL A 298 -1.58 0.48 -12.93
CA VAL A 298 -0.66 -0.50 -13.52
C VAL A 298 0.40 -0.87 -12.49
N ILE A 299 0.71 -2.14 -12.37
CA ILE A 299 1.87 -2.63 -11.63
C ILE A 299 2.87 -3.13 -12.66
N THR A 300 4.01 -2.46 -12.74
CA THR A 300 5.05 -2.75 -13.73
C THR A 300 6.26 -3.37 -13.05
N SER A 301 6.82 -4.43 -13.64
CA SER A 301 8.13 -4.90 -13.24
C SER A 301 9.21 -3.94 -13.76
N ILE A 302 9.93 -3.27 -12.86
CA ILE A 302 10.98 -2.33 -13.27
C ILE A 302 12.14 -3.00 -14.03
N LEU A 303 12.35 -4.30 -13.78
CA LEU A 303 13.38 -5.10 -14.45
C LEU A 303 12.93 -5.59 -15.83
N ASN A 304 11.63 -5.78 -16.01
CA ASN A 304 11.02 -6.17 -17.30
C ASN A 304 9.73 -5.36 -17.51
N PRO A 305 9.81 -4.14 -18.09
CA PRO A 305 8.65 -3.24 -18.20
C PRO A 305 7.51 -3.74 -19.13
N SER A 306 7.72 -4.81 -19.88
CA SER A 306 6.64 -5.50 -20.61
C SER A 306 5.76 -6.38 -19.71
N ASP A 307 6.27 -6.74 -18.53
CA ASP A 307 5.49 -7.48 -17.54
C ASP A 307 4.68 -6.49 -16.69
N ILE A 308 3.36 -6.52 -16.88
CA ILE A 308 2.42 -5.63 -16.21
C ILE A 308 1.25 -6.40 -15.62
N THR A 309 0.66 -5.86 -14.55
CA THR A 309 -0.68 -6.18 -14.05
C THR A 309 -1.53 -4.92 -14.12
N ILE A 310 -2.68 -4.98 -14.77
CA ILE A 310 -3.63 -3.88 -14.88
C ILE A 310 -4.71 -4.07 -13.83
N ILE A 311 -5.06 -2.99 -13.13
CA ILE A 311 -6.11 -2.97 -12.10
C ILE A 311 -7.08 -1.85 -12.45
N GLU A 312 -8.37 -2.20 -12.65
CA GLU A 312 -9.41 -1.28 -13.07
C GLU A 312 -10.73 -1.53 -12.32
N LYS A 313 -11.65 -0.59 -12.43
CA LYS A 313 -12.92 -0.60 -11.69
C LYS A 313 -13.78 -1.83 -11.94
N SER A 314 -13.87 -2.28 -13.20
CA SER A 314 -14.59 -3.50 -13.60
C SER A 314 -14.13 -3.96 -14.97
N LEU A 315 -13.82 -5.25 -15.10
CA LEU A 315 -13.43 -5.86 -16.38
C LEU A 315 -14.63 -6.40 -17.19
N ILE A 316 -15.81 -6.46 -16.58
CA ILE A 316 -16.94 -7.22 -17.12
C ILE A 316 -17.57 -6.60 -18.38
N ASN A 317 -17.36 -5.32 -18.67
CA ASN A 317 -18.09 -4.60 -19.73
C ASN A 317 -17.27 -3.62 -20.59
N ARG A 318 -15.94 -3.66 -20.59
CA ARG A 318 -15.13 -2.71 -21.38
C ARG A 318 -14.25 -3.42 -22.40
N LYS A 319 -14.40 -3.05 -23.68
CA LYS A 319 -13.28 -3.09 -24.62
C LYS A 319 -12.37 -1.94 -24.24
N HIS A 320 -11.17 -2.25 -23.79
CA HIS A 320 -10.25 -1.26 -23.25
C HIS A 320 -9.42 -0.63 -24.35
N ASP A 321 -9.57 0.69 -24.56
CA ASP A 321 -8.67 1.47 -25.44
C ASP A 321 -7.20 1.31 -25.06
N PHE A 322 -6.92 1.02 -23.79
CA PHE A 322 -5.57 0.77 -23.27
C PHE A 322 -5.03 -0.63 -23.65
N LEU A 323 -5.90 -1.66 -23.71
CA LEU A 323 -5.52 -3.02 -24.08
C LEU A 323 -5.14 -3.14 -25.56
N ASP A 324 -5.75 -2.34 -26.43
CA ASP A 324 -5.41 -2.27 -27.85
C ASP A 324 -3.98 -1.74 -28.07
N SER A 325 -3.35 -1.13 -27.06
CA SER A 325 -1.96 -0.66 -27.10
C SER A 325 -0.93 -1.68 -26.57
N VAL A 326 -1.37 -2.77 -25.96
CA VAL A 326 -0.49 -3.87 -25.47
C VAL A 326 -0.42 -4.95 -26.56
N GLU A 327 0.59 -4.89 -27.40
CA GLU A 327 0.90 -5.92 -28.43
C GLU A 327 1.10 -7.28 -27.76
N ASN A 328 0.14 -8.18 -27.75
CA ASN A 328 0.12 -9.56 -27.24
C ASN A 328 -0.86 -9.83 -26.07
N TYR A 329 -1.99 -9.13 -26.04
CA TYR A 329 -3.05 -9.54 -25.14
C TYR A 329 -3.87 -10.68 -25.77
N ASP A 330 -3.74 -11.90 -25.24
CA ASP A 330 -4.61 -13.03 -25.55
C ASP A 330 -5.68 -13.14 -24.46
N ASP A 331 -6.94 -12.86 -24.82
CA ASP A 331 -8.15 -13.04 -23.95
C ASP A 331 -8.28 -14.48 -23.39
N GLU A 332 -7.54 -15.43 -23.97
CA GLU A 332 -7.57 -16.85 -23.54
C GLU A 332 -6.80 -17.13 -22.25
N ASP A 333 -5.88 -16.24 -21.83
CA ASP A 333 -4.99 -16.50 -20.67
C ASP A 333 -5.62 -16.15 -19.30
N ASP A 334 -6.74 -15.42 -19.23
CA ASP A 334 -7.39 -15.02 -17.97
C ASP A 334 -8.57 -15.93 -17.59
N SER A 335 -8.53 -17.20 -17.98
CA SER A 335 -9.63 -18.17 -17.78
C SER A 335 -9.78 -18.68 -16.33
N SER A 336 -8.86 -18.36 -15.43
CA SER A 336 -8.96 -18.79 -14.03
C SER A 336 -9.85 -17.85 -13.23
N LEU A 337 -11.03 -18.34 -12.81
CA LEU A 337 -11.93 -17.59 -11.91
C LEU A 337 -11.33 -17.41 -10.50
N ILE A 338 -10.34 -18.23 -10.09
CA ILE A 338 -9.56 -18.04 -8.87
C ILE A 338 -8.22 -17.44 -9.29
N LYS A 339 -8.10 -16.12 -9.24
CA LYS A 339 -6.88 -15.43 -9.62
C LYS A 339 -5.81 -15.53 -8.53
N ILE A 340 -6.20 -15.35 -7.28
CA ILE A 340 -5.26 -15.24 -6.16
C ILE A 340 -5.70 -16.16 -5.02
N VAL A 341 -4.73 -16.89 -4.45
CA VAL A 341 -4.87 -17.61 -3.18
C VAL A 341 -3.89 -17.00 -2.18
N THR A 342 -4.41 -16.41 -1.13
CA THR A 342 -3.61 -15.70 -0.13
C THR A 342 -4.12 -15.98 1.28
N GLY A 343 -3.52 -15.37 2.29
CA GLY A 343 -3.99 -15.49 3.67
C GLY A 343 -3.22 -14.63 4.65
N LYS A 344 -3.78 -14.49 5.82
CA LYS A 344 -3.21 -13.67 6.89
C LYS A 344 -3.17 -14.43 8.20
N ARG A 345 -2.03 -14.36 8.86
CA ARG A 345 -1.78 -14.92 10.19
C ARG A 345 -2.05 -13.86 11.26
N ASN A 346 -2.04 -14.26 12.51
CA ASN A 346 -2.20 -13.37 13.67
C ASN A 346 -3.51 -12.57 13.60
N CYS A 347 -4.62 -13.26 13.31
CA CYS A 347 -5.97 -12.71 13.35
C CYS A 347 -6.65 -13.01 14.69
N VAL A 348 -7.74 -12.31 14.97
CA VAL A 348 -8.56 -12.52 16.18
C VAL A 348 -10.05 -12.37 15.86
N ILE A 349 -10.87 -13.23 16.41
CA ILE A 349 -12.33 -13.06 16.38
C ILE A 349 -12.77 -12.41 17.67
N VAL A 350 -13.36 -11.24 17.55
CA VAL A 350 -13.99 -10.49 18.66
C VAL A 350 -15.49 -10.80 18.64
N ARG A 351 -16.04 -11.22 19.80
CA ARG A 351 -17.44 -11.55 19.97
C ARG A 351 -18.08 -10.62 20.98
N MET A 352 -19.18 -10.01 20.62
CA MET A 352 -19.95 -9.14 21.50
C MET A 352 -21.42 -9.06 21.07
N GLU A 353 -22.27 -8.56 21.94
CA GLU A 353 -23.67 -8.30 21.60
C GLU A 353 -23.79 -7.38 20.38
N SER A 354 -24.74 -7.67 19.48
CA SER A 354 -24.86 -7.00 18.19
C SER A 354 -25.06 -5.49 18.29
N ILE A 355 -25.78 -5.02 19.32
CA ILE A 355 -25.96 -3.59 19.57
C ILE A 355 -24.63 -2.93 19.92
N ALA A 356 -23.85 -3.52 20.83
CA ALA A 356 -22.54 -3.00 21.22
C ALA A 356 -21.55 -3.04 20.04
N ALA A 357 -21.60 -4.11 19.23
CA ALA A 357 -20.81 -4.23 18.01
C ALA A 357 -21.08 -3.10 17.01
N SER A 358 -22.34 -2.69 16.86
CA SER A 358 -22.71 -1.59 15.97
C SER A 358 -22.10 -0.25 16.41
N TYR A 359 -22.10 0.03 17.72
CA TYR A 359 -21.44 1.23 18.25
C TYR A 359 -19.91 1.19 18.08
N LEU A 360 -19.30 0.02 18.30
CA LEU A 360 -17.86 -0.16 18.07
C LEU A 360 -17.52 0.05 16.59
N ILE A 361 -18.28 -0.53 15.67
CA ILE A 361 -18.08 -0.38 14.23
C ILE A 361 -18.16 1.10 13.84
N ALA A 362 -19.19 1.82 14.27
CA ALA A 362 -19.34 3.24 14.00
C ALA A 362 -18.15 4.08 14.53
N SER A 363 -17.59 3.71 15.70
CA SER A 363 -16.37 4.34 16.22
C SER A 363 -15.15 4.05 15.35
N LEU A 364 -14.96 2.80 14.92
CA LEU A 364 -13.83 2.40 14.06
C LEU A 364 -13.92 3.03 12.66
N GLU A 365 -15.14 3.16 12.11
CA GLU A 365 -15.37 3.83 10.83
C GLU A 365 -15.01 5.33 10.90
N LYS A 366 -15.32 5.99 12.02
CA LYS A 366 -14.92 7.37 12.25
C LYS A 366 -13.39 7.53 12.22
N ASP A 367 -12.67 6.55 12.78
CA ASP A 367 -11.20 6.51 12.74
C ASP A 367 -10.63 6.00 11.40
N LYS A 368 -11.51 5.72 10.41
CA LYS A 368 -11.17 5.16 9.10
C LYS A 368 -10.32 3.87 9.18
N ARG A 369 -10.51 3.05 10.23
CA ARG A 369 -9.80 1.77 10.46
C ARG A 369 -10.69 0.53 10.25
N TYR A 370 -11.90 0.70 9.76
CA TYR A 370 -12.87 -0.38 9.54
C TYR A 370 -12.44 -1.42 8.51
N TYR A 371 -11.51 -1.09 7.60
CA TYR A 371 -10.97 -2.01 6.59
C TYR A 371 -10.09 -3.13 7.19
N ASN A 372 -9.71 -3.05 8.45
CA ASN A 372 -8.91 -4.06 9.14
C ASN A 372 -9.73 -5.17 9.79
N PHE A 373 -11.05 -5.16 9.63
CA PHE A 373 -11.93 -6.21 10.14
C PHE A 373 -13.05 -6.58 9.15
N LEU A 374 -13.61 -7.76 9.37
CA LEU A 374 -14.78 -8.27 8.64
C LEU A 374 -15.87 -8.67 9.63
N LYS A 375 -17.11 -8.37 9.30
CA LYS A 375 -18.27 -8.86 10.03
C LYS A 375 -18.61 -10.27 9.53
N LEU A 376 -18.55 -11.25 10.43
CA LEU A 376 -18.99 -12.62 10.16
C LEU A 376 -20.46 -12.79 10.53
N SER A 377 -21.09 -13.86 10.03
CA SER A 377 -22.48 -14.15 10.35
C SER A 377 -22.72 -14.20 11.86
N PRO A 378 -23.72 -13.49 12.39
CA PRO A 378 -24.04 -13.50 13.81
C PRO A 378 -24.66 -14.85 14.23
N PHE A 379 -24.75 -15.09 15.53
CA PHE A 379 -25.44 -16.22 16.10
C PHE A 379 -26.14 -15.80 17.39
N LYS A 380 -27.08 -16.61 17.88
CA LYS A 380 -27.83 -16.33 19.12
C LYS A 380 -27.36 -17.23 20.27
N VAL A 381 -27.27 -16.65 21.46
CA VAL A 381 -27.05 -17.33 22.72
C VAL A 381 -28.07 -16.77 23.71
N ASP A 382 -28.92 -17.60 24.26
CA ASP A 382 -29.97 -17.20 25.22
C ASP A 382 -30.76 -15.95 24.75
N ASP A 383 -31.25 -15.97 23.50
CA ASP A 383 -31.98 -14.89 22.83
C ASP A 383 -31.16 -13.62 22.54
N ILE A 384 -29.92 -13.52 22.98
CA ILE A 384 -29.02 -12.42 22.66
C ILE A 384 -28.31 -12.70 21.34
N GLU A 385 -28.41 -11.77 20.40
CA GLU A 385 -27.66 -11.86 19.15
C GLU A 385 -26.22 -11.40 19.36
N ILE A 386 -25.27 -12.30 19.03
CA ILE A 386 -23.83 -12.08 19.13
C ILE A 386 -23.25 -11.84 17.74
N THR A 387 -22.67 -10.68 17.54
CA THR A 387 -21.87 -10.35 16.37
C THR A 387 -20.44 -10.84 16.56
N ARG A 388 -19.86 -11.38 15.46
CA ARG A 388 -18.47 -11.79 15.38
C ARG A 388 -17.73 -10.88 14.41
N LEU A 389 -16.66 -10.24 14.89
CA LEU A 389 -15.80 -9.39 14.09
C LEU A 389 -14.44 -10.06 13.96
N LEU A 390 -14.03 -10.39 12.73
CA LEU A 390 -12.72 -10.93 12.44
C LEU A 390 -11.76 -9.75 12.18
N PHE A 391 -10.89 -9.46 13.12
CA PHE A 391 -9.81 -8.50 12.93
C PHE A 391 -8.59 -9.16 12.33
N LEU A 392 -8.04 -8.54 11.30
CA LEU A 392 -6.87 -9.03 10.56
C LEU A 392 -5.52 -8.61 11.19
N ASP A 393 -5.57 -7.92 12.33
CA ASP A 393 -4.42 -7.53 13.16
C ASP A 393 -4.76 -7.76 14.64
N ALA A 394 -4.33 -8.90 15.18
CA ALA A 394 -4.54 -9.23 16.58
C ALA A 394 -3.74 -8.32 17.53
N ASP A 395 -2.60 -7.80 17.09
CA ASP A 395 -1.79 -6.91 17.94
C ASP A 395 -2.45 -5.54 18.12
N TYR A 396 -3.18 -5.07 17.10
CA TYR A 396 -4.04 -3.90 17.25
C TYR A 396 -5.09 -4.14 18.34
N VAL A 397 -5.82 -5.25 18.27
CA VAL A 397 -6.87 -5.57 19.26
C VAL A 397 -6.30 -5.70 20.66
N LYS A 398 -5.15 -6.38 20.83
CA LYS A 398 -4.44 -6.49 22.13
C LYS A 398 -4.11 -5.13 22.74
N ARG A 399 -3.59 -4.21 21.93
CA ARG A 399 -3.27 -2.85 22.42
C ARG A 399 -4.52 -2.05 22.82
N HIS A 400 -5.67 -2.34 22.24
CA HIS A 400 -6.92 -1.61 22.42
C HIS A 400 -7.99 -2.39 23.20
N GLU A 401 -7.66 -3.51 23.85
CA GLU A 401 -8.64 -4.32 24.60
C GLU A 401 -9.50 -3.51 25.59
N ARG A 402 -8.91 -2.50 26.26
CA ARG A 402 -9.63 -1.63 27.17
C ARG A 402 -10.73 -0.83 26.47
N HIS A 403 -10.46 -0.40 25.24
CA HIS A 403 -11.42 0.32 24.40
C HIS A 403 -12.58 -0.61 24.03
N PHE A 404 -12.32 -1.84 23.58
CA PHE A 404 -13.34 -2.84 23.27
C PHE A 404 -14.21 -3.16 24.49
N LYS A 405 -13.60 -3.33 25.67
CA LYS A 405 -14.28 -3.58 26.94
C LYS A 405 -15.15 -2.40 27.39
N ALA A 406 -14.85 -1.18 26.98
CA ALA A 406 -15.68 -0.02 27.26
C ALA A 406 -17.01 -0.04 26.50
N PHE A 407 -17.06 -0.59 25.29
CA PHE A 407 -18.31 -0.81 24.53
C PHE A 407 -19.11 -2.00 25.06
N TYR A 408 -18.44 -3.07 25.44
CA TYR A 408 -19.08 -4.26 25.99
C TYR A 408 -18.16 -4.98 26.98
N PRO A 409 -18.41 -4.89 28.30
CA PRO A 409 -17.54 -5.48 29.32
C PRO A 409 -17.35 -7.00 29.21
N LYS A 410 -18.33 -7.71 28.62
CA LYS A 410 -18.32 -9.17 28.41
C LYS A 410 -17.76 -9.57 27.03
N VAL A 411 -17.04 -8.67 26.33
CA VAL A 411 -16.43 -8.97 25.05
C VAL A 411 -15.45 -10.15 25.16
N GLU A 412 -15.53 -11.07 24.21
CA GLU A 412 -14.64 -12.23 24.13
C GLU A 412 -13.65 -12.05 22.96
N PHE A 413 -12.40 -12.47 23.19
CA PHE A 413 -11.32 -12.41 22.19
C PHE A 413 -10.80 -13.81 21.93
N ALA A 414 -11.03 -14.34 20.71
CA ALA A 414 -10.49 -15.61 20.27
C ALA A 414 -9.23 -15.34 19.41
N TYR A 415 -8.09 -15.23 20.07
CA TYR A 415 -6.77 -15.04 19.43
C TYR A 415 -6.28 -16.31 18.73
N GLY A 416 -5.14 -16.19 18.01
CA GLY A 416 -4.52 -17.33 17.33
C GLY A 416 -5.33 -17.85 16.14
N LYS A 417 -6.00 -16.94 15.44
CA LYS A 417 -6.73 -17.26 14.21
C LYS A 417 -5.92 -16.88 12.99
N GLY A 418 -6.13 -17.64 11.94
CA GLY A 418 -5.61 -17.34 10.61
C GLY A 418 -6.71 -17.40 9.57
N VAL A 419 -6.46 -16.76 8.44
CA VAL A 419 -7.41 -16.68 7.34
C VAL A 419 -6.73 -17.12 6.06
N VAL A 420 -7.41 -17.92 5.28
CA VAL A 420 -7.06 -18.26 3.91
C VAL A 420 -8.17 -17.72 3.01
N THR A 421 -7.79 -17.05 1.94
CA THR A 421 -8.73 -16.37 1.05
C THR A 421 -8.45 -16.72 -0.39
N LEU A 422 -9.48 -17.18 -1.10
CA LEU A 422 -9.51 -17.29 -2.55
C LEU A 422 -10.13 -16.02 -3.09
N ILE A 423 -9.51 -15.41 -4.10
CA ILE A 423 -9.95 -14.15 -4.68
C ILE A 423 -10.13 -14.31 -6.19
N GLY A 424 -11.25 -13.81 -6.67
CA GLY A 424 -11.60 -13.75 -8.09
C GLY A 424 -13.04 -13.33 -8.25
N ASP A 425 -13.29 -12.45 -9.22
CA ASP A 425 -14.63 -12.03 -9.56
C ASP A 425 -15.42 -13.23 -10.12
N MET A 426 -16.71 -13.25 -9.80
CA MET A 426 -17.64 -14.30 -10.26
C MET A 426 -17.35 -15.74 -9.80
N MET A 427 -16.48 -15.97 -8.83
CA MET A 427 -16.23 -17.32 -8.28
C MET A 427 -17.50 -18.02 -7.78
N TRP A 428 -18.48 -17.26 -7.31
CA TRP A 428 -19.77 -17.77 -6.87
C TRP A 428 -20.57 -18.49 -7.98
N LYS A 429 -20.25 -18.23 -9.26
CA LYS A 429 -20.83 -18.95 -10.41
C LYS A 429 -20.17 -20.32 -10.64
N MET A 430 -19.06 -20.64 -9.97
CA MET A 430 -18.34 -21.91 -10.16
C MET A 430 -18.95 -23.02 -9.31
N PRO A 431 -19.49 -24.08 -9.91
CA PRO A 431 -19.90 -25.26 -9.17
C PRO A 431 -18.70 -25.89 -8.42
N LYS A 432 -18.92 -26.40 -7.23
CA LYS A 432 -17.96 -27.18 -6.43
C LYS A 432 -16.77 -26.40 -5.87
N ILE A 433 -16.59 -25.10 -6.12
CA ILE A 433 -15.44 -24.33 -5.62
C ILE A 433 -15.29 -24.44 -4.09
N VAL A 434 -16.39 -24.22 -3.36
CA VAL A 434 -16.41 -24.28 -1.90
C VAL A 434 -16.10 -25.70 -1.39
N SER A 435 -16.71 -26.73 -2.01
CA SER A 435 -16.48 -28.12 -1.61
C SER A 435 -15.05 -28.56 -1.90
N THR A 436 -14.47 -28.14 -3.02
CA THR A 436 -13.08 -28.46 -3.36
C THR A 436 -12.11 -27.77 -2.38
N ALA A 437 -12.28 -26.48 -2.12
CA ALA A 437 -11.45 -25.76 -1.17
C ALA A 437 -11.53 -26.34 0.24
N SER A 438 -12.74 -26.66 0.72
CA SER A 438 -12.95 -27.25 2.05
C SER A 438 -12.35 -28.64 2.16
N ARG A 439 -12.53 -29.51 1.15
CA ARG A 439 -11.91 -30.84 1.11
C ARG A 439 -10.40 -30.72 1.14
N THR A 440 -9.83 -29.87 0.31
CA THR A 440 -8.38 -29.67 0.22
C THR A 440 -7.78 -29.27 1.56
N VAL A 441 -8.42 -28.37 2.31
CA VAL A 441 -7.99 -28.01 3.67
C VAL A 441 -8.11 -29.18 4.64
N GLY A 442 -9.21 -29.93 4.58
CA GLY A 442 -9.43 -31.13 5.40
C GLY A 442 -8.44 -32.26 5.13
N ASP A 443 -8.02 -32.47 3.88
CA ASP A 443 -7.03 -33.48 3.48
C ASP A 443 -5.63 -33.24 4.10
N TYR A 444 -5.38 -32.01 4.61
CA TYR A 444 -4.19 -31.64 5.38
C TYR A 444 -4.41 -31.62 6.89
N ASP A 445 -5.48 -32.26 7.39
CA ASP A 445 -5.86 -32.31 8.80
C ASP A 445 -6.07 -30.92 9.45
N ILE A 446 -6.39 -29.91 8.65
CA ILE A 446 -6.64 -28.56 9.12
C ILE A 446 -8.14 -28.38 9.38
N ASN A 447 -8.51 -28.08 10.63
CA ASN A 447 -9.89 -27.82 11.00
C ASN A 447 -10.37 -26.44 10.51
N ILE A 448 -11.51 -26.40 9.83
CA ILE A 448 -12.17 -25.18 9.38
C ILE A 448 -13.10 -24.67 10.49
N LEU A 449 -12.77 -23.49 11.05
CA LEU A 449 -13.56 -22.87 12.11
C LEU A 449 -14.75 -22.05 11.57
N ASN A 450 -14.60 -21.50 10.40
CA ASN A 450 -15.61 -20.74 9.68
C ASN A 450 -15.31 -20.74 8.19
N LEU A 451 -16.36 -20.71 7.39
CA LEU A 451 -16.28 -20.51 5.95
C LEU A 451 -17.30 -19.44 5.57
N ASP A 452 -16.87 -18.43 4.84
CA ASP A 452 -17.72 -17.37 4.32
C ASP A 452 -17.53 -17.28 2.79
N ALA A 453 -18.60 -17.61 2.07
CA ALA A 453 -18.65 -17.60 0.61
C ALA A 453 -19.98 -16.96 0.22
N GLN A 454 -19.95 -15.69 -0.10
CA GLN A 454 -21.12 -14.89 -0.44
C GLN A 454 -21.08 -14.53 -1.92
N GLU A 455 -22.27 -14.47 -2.51
CA GLU A 455 -22.47 -13.95 -3.86
C GLU A 455 -21.92 -12.54 -3.98
N GLU A 456 -21.31 -12.21 -5.11
CA GLU A 456 -20.80 -10.88 -5.46
C GLU A 456 -19.68 -10.32 -4.54
N THR A 457 -19.10 -11.14 -3.66
CA THR A 457 -18.02 -10.66 -2.76
C THR A 457 -16.61 -10.82 -3.31
N SER A 458 -16.43 -11.43 -4.47
CA SER A 458 -15.14 -11.75 -5.11
C SER A 458 -14.16 -12.51 -4.21
N ARG A 459 -14.66 -13.16 -3.13
CA ARG A 459 -13.83 -13.90 -2.19
C ARG A 459 -14.54 -15.13 -1.61
N ILE A 460 -13.73 -16.14 -1.29
CA ILE A 460 -14.09 -17.21 -0.36
C ILE A 460 -13.10 -17.15 0.80
N LEU A 461 -13.62 -17.06 2.01
CA LEU A 461 -12.86 -16.90 3.24
C LEU A 461 -12.92 -18.17 4.07
N ILE A 462 -11.78 -18.72 4.45
CA ILE A 462 -11.65 -19.89 5.31
C ILE A 462 -10.87 -19.48 6.57
N ILE A 463 -11.49 -19.63 7.74
CA ILE A 463 -10.84 -19.32 9.02
C ILE A 463 -10.37 -20.61 9.65
N VAL A 464 -9.11 -20.64 10.05
CA VAL A 464 -8.45 -21.76 10.70
C VAL A 464 -7.72 -21.31 11.97
N ASP A 465 -7.28 -22.26 12.81
CA ASP A 465 -6.33 -21.93 13.87
C ASP A 465 -4.93 -21.66 13.28
N ASP A 466 -4.29 -20.56 13.73
CA ASP A 466 -2.94 -20.18 13.29
C ASP A 466 -1.86 -20.93 14.09
N ILE A 467 -1.87 -22.24 13.98
CA ILE A 467 -0.90 -23.17 14.60
C ILE A 467 -0.23 -23.98 13.49
N ASP A 468 0.94 -24.53 13.74
CA ASP A 468 1.65 -25.51 12.89
C ASP A 468 1.75 -25.11 11.39
N ASN A 469 1.82 -23.83 11.11
CA ASN A 469 1.78 -23.26 9.75
C ASN A 469 0.49 -23.55 8.95
N ASN A 470 -0.62 -23.81 9.61
CA ASN A 470 -1.90 -24.16 8.98
C ASN A 470 -2.29 -23.21 7.85
N VAL A 471 -2.14 -21.88 8.06
CA VAL A 471 -2.44 -20.88 7.01
C VAL A 471 -1.59 -21.10 5.76
N ALA A 472 -0.27 -21.28 5.92
CA ALA A 472 0.63 -21.48 4.80
C ALA A 472 0.39 -22.82 4.10
N ASN A 473 0.11 -23.88 4.87
CA ASN A 473 -0.19 -25.20 4.33
C ASN A 473 -1.50 -25.20 3.53
N ALA A 474 -2.55 -24.56 4.07
CA ALA A 474 -3.82 -24.42 3.37
C ALA A 474 -3.68 -23.58 2.07
N ILE A 475 -2.91 -22.47 2.08
CA ILE A 475 -2.64 -21.69 0.88
C ILE A 475 -1.96 -22.57 -0.18
N ARG A 476 -0.89 -23.32 0.17
CA ARG A 476 -0.19 -24.20 -0.78
C ARG A 476 -1.13 -25.27 -1.35
N ALA A 477 -1.88 -25.91 -0.49
CA ALA A 477 -2.78 -27.00 -0.88
C ALA A 477 -3.85 -26.50 -1.86
N ILE A 478 -4.54 -25.42 -1.54
CA ILE A 478 -5.57 -24.83 -2.42
C ILE A 478 -4.96 -24.31 -3.72
N HIS A 479 -3.81 -23.66 -3.66
CA HIS A 479 -3.14 -23.16 -4.85
C HIS A 479 -2.77 -24.29 -5.82
N LEU A 480 -2.21 -25.39 -5.34
CA LEU A 480 -1.90 -26.56 -6.15
C LEU A 480 -3.15 -27.25 -6.73
N GLN A 481 -4.26 -27.25 -6.00
CA GLN A 481 -5.53 -27.82 -6.49
C GLN A 481 -6.19 -26.96 -7.57
N ARG A 482 -5.93 -25.67 -7.60
CA ARG A 482 -6.42 -24.75 -8.62
C ARG A 482 -6.11 -25.23 -10.04
N TYR A 483 -4.99 -25.92 -10.24
CA TYR A 483 -4.58 -26.48 -11.54
C TYR A 483 -5.09 -27.89 -11.83
N LYS A 484 -5.40 -28.67 -10.80
CA LYS A 484 -5.77 -30.08 -10.95
C LYS A 484 -7.26 -30.29 -11.19
N THR A 485 -8.08 -29.32 -10.84
CA THR A 485 -9.51 -29.37 -11.10
C THR A 485 -9.79 -28.62 -12.39
N ASP A 486 -10.59 -29.22 -13.30
CA ASP A 486 -11.20 -28.56 -14.47
C ASP A 486 -12.15 -27.43 -14.02
N LEU A 487 -11.58 -26.43 -13.35
CA LEU A 487 -12.25 -25.20 -12.96
C LEU A 487 -12.30 -24.23 -14.14
N LYS A 488 -12.16 -24.74 -15.37
CA LYS A 488 -12.39 -23.98 -16.60
C LYS A 488 -13.89 -23.72 -16.74
N ILE A 489 -14.22 -22.50 -17.11
CA ILE A 489 -15.59 -22.13 -17.46
C ILE A 489 -16.04 -23.05 -18.59
N PRO A 490 -17.22 -23.73 -18.50
CA PRO A 490 -17.76 -24.37 -19.67
C PRO A 490 -18.00 -23.30 -20.69
N HIS A 491 -17.34 -23.36 -21.86
CA HIS A 491 -17.69 -22.55 -23.00
C HIS A 491 -19.16 -22.82 -23.32
N ASN A 492 -20.02 -21.87 -23.03
CA ASN A 492 -21.37 -21.89 -23.56
C ASN A 492 -21.27 -21.71 -25.08
N ASN A 493 -21.50 -22.80 -25.81
CA ASN A 493 -21.76 -22.78 -27.23
C ASN A 493 -23.04 -21.95 -27.53
#